data_8fc6ddfa564a5ab7cfb8478a8dffeda8
#
_entry.id   8fc6ddfa564a5ab7cfb8478a8dffeda8
#
_cell.length_a   1.000
_cell.length_b   1.000
_cell.length_c   1.000
_cell.angle_alpha   90.00
_cell.angle_beta   90.00
_cell.angle_gamma   90.00
#
_symmetry.space_group_name_H-M   'P 1'
#
loop_
_entity.id
_entity.type
_entity.pdbx_description
1 polymer ?
#
loop_
_entity_poly.entity_id
_entity_poly.type
_entity_poly.pdbx_seq_one_letter_code
_entity_poly.pdbx_strand_id
1 'polypeptide(L)'
;MQLARHHITHLLNALYTEGITSVSVQHPCEEIGELLEIDLSDPLATTVRFTQGALTYQDSREELHTTYGEQAYNDLPDKDTYIRALVAGGLVDIENREDVETFFRRQGHPDLDAGHQPVALGIDTNLLAWRMPDVLRLDPERYSDDKGRSPVNGFALATGIYEELNWHYNHYETRALEDAFGSEFGRLDNQPAGANREGFLGLYEYRRLRDHRYADTIESETGDEAIVDAYAEYDQDSRKRVILLSNDYGFIDLARESGVLAQHVSFPVDIPRKVTVTWDELQDVLYTLSVLFGVLRLPKVTLYGVWNGKSGEDWQRRRLDVDCRSENVREKLRRDRAITAEYEATK
;
A
#
# COMPACT_ATOMS: atom_id res chain seq x y z
N MET A 1 -19.60 -9.17 4.08
CA MET A 1 -18.72 -10.24 4.65
C MET A 1 -17.28 -9.75 4.65
N GLN A 2 -16.48 -10.11 5.66
CA GLN A 2 -15.08 -9.70 5.69
C GLN A 2 -14.20 -10.61 4.83
N LEU A 3 -13.25 -9.99 4.10
CA LEU A 3 -12.30 -10.65 3.21
C LEU A 3 -10.90 -10.13 3.50
N ALA A 4 -9.96 -11.01 3.84
CA ALA A 4 -8.56 -10.60 3.99
C ALA A 4 -7.94 -10.27 2.62
N ARG A 5 -6.93 -9.39 2.59
CA ARG A 5 -6.25 -8.96 1.36
C ARG A 5 -5.83 -10.15 0.46
N HIS A 6 -5.16 -11.15 1.04
CA HIS A 6 -4.70 -12.34 0.31
C HIS A 6 -5.83 -13.25 -0.21
N HIS A 7 -7.09 -12.98 0.15
CA HIS A 7 -8.26 -13.69 -0.37
C HIS A 7 -8.98 -12.91 -1.49
N ILE A 8 -8.48 -11.75 -1.93
CA ILE A 8 -9.09 -10.98 -3.04
C ILE A 8 -8.99 -11.79 -4.35
N THR A 9 -7.95 -12.60 -4.52
CA THR A 9 -7.86 -13.54 -5.66
C THR A 9 -9.03 -14.52 -5.72
N HIS A 10 -9.60 -14.94 -4.58
CA HIS A 10 -10.83 -15.75 -4.56
C HIS A 10 -12.05 -14.96 -5.07
N LEU A 11 -12.10 -13.65 -4.78
CA LEU A 11 -13.14 -12.80 -5.34
C LEU A 11 -13.01 -12.68 -6.86
N LEU A 12 -11.79 -12.47 -7.37
CA LEU A 12 -11.53 -12.44 -8.82
C LEU A 12 -11.93 -13.75 -9.47
N ASN A 13 -11.58 -14.89 -8.87
CA ASN A 13 -11.98 -16.22 -9.31
C ASN A 13 -13.51 -16.40 -9.29
N ALA A 14 -14.20 -15.94 -8.26
CA ALA A 14 -15.66 -16.02 -8.17
C ALA A 14 -16.34 -15.17 -9.26
N LEU A 15 -15.82 -13.98 -9.58
CA LEU A 15 -16.30 -13.17 -10.70
C LEU A 15 -16.05 -13.84 -12.05
N TYR A 16 -14.83 -14.31 -12.28
CA TYR A 16 -14.45 -15.00 -13.52
C TYR A 16 -15.32 -16.24 -13.79
N THR A 17 -15.52 -17.08 -12.78
CA THR A 17 -16.35 -18.29 -12.91
C THR A 17 -17.85 -18.01 -13.07
N GLU A 18 -18.30 -16.78 -12.80
CA GLU A 18 -19.65 -16.28 -13.15
C GLU A 18 -19.73 -15.70 -14.57
N GLY A 19 -18.67 -15.85 -15.36
CA GLY A 19 -18.60 -15.35 -16.74
C GLY A 19 -18.29 -13.86 -16.86
N ILE A 20 -17.83 -13.22 -15.77
CA ILE A 20 -17.38 -11.83 -15.78
C ILE A 20 -15.89 -11.85 -16.10
N THR A 21 -15.56 -11.61 -17.36
CA THR A 21 -14.17 -11.57 -17.85
C THR A 21 -13.59 -10.16 -17.86
N SER A 22 -14.43 -9.12 -17.88
CA SER A 22 -14.02 -7.71 -17.73
C SER A 22 -14.61 -7.13 -16.46
N VAL A 23 -13.76 -6.57 -15.61
CA VAL A 23 -14.11 -5.97 -14.32
C VAL A 23 -13.76 -4.49 -14.34
N SER A 24 -14.79 -3.65 -14.35
CA SER A 24 -14.67 -2.21 -14.10
C SER A 24 -14.53 -1.97 -12.60
N VAL A 25 -13.52 -1.21 -12.20
CA VAL A 25 -13.30 -0.76 -10.82
C VAL A 25 -13.67 0.71 -10.73
N GLN A 26 -14.75 1.01 -10.01
CA GLN A 26 -15.37 2.33 -10.01
C GLN A 26 -15.45 2.92 -8.60
N HIS A 27 -15.22 4.23 -8.50
CA HIS A 27 -15.64 4.98 -7.33
C HIS A 27 -17.15 5.24 -7.41
N PRO A 28 -17.87 5.28 -6.27
CA PRO A 28 -19.33 5.54 -6.27
C PRO A 28 -19.74 6.92 -6.83
N CYS A 29 -18.89 7.94 -6.67
CA CYS A 29 -19.11 9.28 -7.22
C CYS A 29 -18.97 9.28 -8.75
N GLU A 30 -19.94 9.89 -9.44
CA GLU A 30 -20.00 9.90 -10.91
C GLU A 30 -18.87 10.71 -11.54
N GLU A 31 -18.42 11.80 -10.91
CA GLU A 31 -17.33 12.66 -11.39
C GLU A 31 -15.99 11.91 -11.42
N ILE A 32 -15.76 10.99 -10.48
CA ILE A 32 -14.59 10.14 -10.45
C ILE A 32 -14.79 8.92 -11.35
N GLY A 33 -15.94 8.25 -11.23
CA GLY A 33 -16.35 7.15 -12.08
C GLY A 33 -15.40 5.96 -12.08
N GLU A 34 -15.10 5.43 -13.27
CA GLU A 34 -14.24 4.27 -13.46
C GLU A 34 -12.76 4.67 -13.37
N LEU A 35 -12.04 4.04 -12.45
CA LEU A 35 -10.59 4.22 -12.27
C LEU A 35 -9.79 3.34 -13.22
N LEU A 36 -10.18 2.07 -13.34
CA LEU A 36 -9.50 1.07 -14.18
C LEU A 36 -10.43 -0.05 -14.59
N GLU A 37 -10.11 -0.70 -15.70
CA GLU A 37 -10.74 -1.91 -16.23
C GLU A 37 -9.74 -3.07 -16.21
N ILE A 38 -10.17 -4.24 -15.71
CA ILE A 38 -9.36 -5.45 -15.57
C ILE A 38 -9.92 -6.54 -16.48
N ASP A 39 -9.09 -7.11 -17.38
CA ASP A 39 -9.43 -8.29 -18.17
C ASP A 39 -8.96 -9.54 -17.42
N LEU A 40 -9.88 -10.31 -16.84
CA LEU A 40 -9.60 -11.49 -16.02
C LEU A 40 -9.29 -12.76 -16.82
N SER A 41 -9.13 -12.69 -18.15
CA SER A 41 -9.01 -13.88 -19.02
C SER A 41 -7.80 -14.75 -18.71
N ASP A 42 -6.71 -14.17 -18.20
CA ASP A 42 -5.50 -14.90 -17.81
C ASP A 42 -5.01 -14.45 -16.43
N PRO A 43 -5.03 -15.31 -15.38
CA PRO A 43 -4.57 -14.97 -14.04
C PRO A 43 -3.08 -14.60 -13.93
N LEU A 44 -2.25 -15.05 -14.86
CA LEU A 44 -0.80 -14.79 -14.86
C LEU A 44 -0.40 -13.62 -15.76
N ALA A 45 -1.29 -13.21 -16.68
CA ALA A 45 -1.03 -12.16 -17.65
C ALA A 45 -2.27 -11.28 -17.88
N THR A 46 -2.91 -10.87 -16.79
CA THR A 46 -4.10 -10.02 -16.78
C THR A 46 -3.78 -8.63 -17.29
N THR A 47 -4.57 -8.14 -18.22
CA THR A 47 -4.45 -6.76 -18.72
C THR A 47 -5.28 -5.81 -17.84
N VAL A 48 -4.63 -4.76 -17.33
CA VAL A 48 -5.28 -3.63 -16.68
C VAL A 48 -5.18 -2.41 -17.58
N ARG A 49 -6.31 -1.75 -17.84
CA ARG A 49 -6.39 -0.44 -18.52
C ARG A 49 -6.76 0.61 -17.51
N PHE A 50 -5.99 1.69 -17.49
CA PHE A 50 -6.30 2.85 -16.65
C PHE A 50 -7.28 3.76 -17.38
N THR A 51 -8.50 3.83 -16.90
CA THR A 51 -9.53 4.75 -17.42
C THR A 51 -9.25 6.17 -16.93
N GLN A 52 -8.80 6.30 -15.67
CA GLN A 52 -8.28 7.54 -15.12
C GLN A 52 -6.75 7.52 -15.15
N GLY A 53 -6.17 8.33 -16.04
CA GLY A 53 -4.75 8.70 -15.98
C GLY A 53 -4.50 9.73 -14.87
N ALA A 54 -3.24 10.05 -14.58
CA ALA A 54 -2.90 10.98 -13.51
C ALA A 54 -3.58 12.35 -13.66
N LEU A 55 -3.51 12.94 -14.86
CA LEU A 55 -4.11 14.25 -15.14
C LEU A 55 -5.64 14.19 -15.18
N THR A 56 -6.22 13.19 -15.84
CA THR A 56 -7.69 13.05 -15.90
C THR A 56 -8.29 12.81 -14.52
N TYR A 57 -7.61 12.09 -13.65
CA TYR A 57 -8.02 11.92 -12.25
C TYR A 57 -7.98 13.25 -11.49
N GLN A 58 -6.94 14.06 -11.67
CA GLN A 58 -6.85 15.38 -11.06
C GLN A 58 -7.98 16.30 -11.55
N ASP A 59 -8.23 16.32 -12.87
CA ASP A 59 -9.32 17.11 -13.45
C ASP A 59 -10.69 16.70 -12.87
N SER A 60 -10.93 15.39 -12.73
CA SER A 60 -12.17 14.86 -12.12
C SER A 60 -12.32 15.28 -10.64
N ARG A 61 -11.21 15.30 -9.87
CA ARG A 61 -11.24 15.82 -8.49
C ARG A 61 -11.56 17.30 -8.42
N GLU A 62 -11.06 18.12 -9.35
CA GLU A 62 -11.36 19.55 -9.40
C GLU A 62 -12.82 19.83 -9.81
N GLU A 63 -13.37 19.02 -10.72
CA GLU A 63 -14.81 19.05 -11.04
C GLU A 63 -15.65 18.69 -9.80
N LEU A 64 -15.30 17.66 -9.08
CA LEU A 64 -15.93 17.27 -7.83
C LEU A 64 -15.83 18.38 -6.78
N HIS A 65 -14.67 19.05 -6.65
CA HIS A 65 -14.51 20.19 -5.75
C HIS A 65 -15.51 21.31 -6.09
N THR A 66 -15.68 21.58 -7.38
CA THR A 66 -16.63 22.61 -7.86
C THR A 66 -18.08 22.24 -7.56
N THR A 67 -18.41 20.93 -7.64
CA THR A 67 -19.79 20.42 -7.48
C THR A 67 -20.18 20.25 -6.01
N TYR A 68 -19.28 19.66 -5.19
CA TYR A 68 -19.58 19.24 -3.81
C TYR A 68 -18.72 19.93 -2.73
N GLY A 69 -17.74 20.75 -3.14
CA GLY A 69 -16.92 21.55 -2.22
C GLY A 69 -15.72 20.82 -1.64
N GLU A 70 -15.05 21.56 -0.74
CA GLU A 70 -13.73 21.19 -0.20
C GLU A 70 -13.74 19.88 0.60
N GLN A 71 -14.81 19.59 1.33
CA GLN A 71 -14.89 18.37 2.15
C GLN A 71 -14.84 17.11 1.28
N ALA A 72 -15.61 17.07 0.19
CA ALA A 72 -15.60 15.95 -0.75
C ALA A 72 -14.24 15.84 -1.48
N TYR A 73 -13.66 16.96 -1.87
CA TYR A 73 -12.35 17.02 -2.49
C TYR A 73 -11.24 16.45 -1.58
N ASN A 74 -11.27 16.80 -0.30
CA ASN A 74 -10.26 16.35 0.68
C ASN A 74 -10.50 14.90 1.15
N ASP A 75 -11.68 14.31 0.93
CA ASP A 75 -11.93 12.90 1.23
C ASP A 75 -11.31 11.95 0.19
N LEU A 76 -11.06 12.42 -1.02
CA LEU A 76 -10.41 11.62 -2.06
C LEU A 76 -8.87 11.70 -1.95
N PRO A 77 -8.14 10.62 -2.24
CA PRO A 77 -6.70 10.67 -2.36
C PRO A 77 -6.30 11.71 -3.42
N ASP A 78 -5.19 12.42 -3.22
CA ASP A 78 -4.66 13.28 -4.26
C ASP A 78 -4.06 12.46 -5.41
N LYS A 79 -3.66 13.14 -6.48
CA LYS A 79 -3.08 12.52 -7.67
C LYS A 79 -1.84 11.70 -7.34
N ASP A 80 -0.98 12.22 -6.48
CA ASP A 80 0.28 11.58 -6.15
C ASP A 80 0.05 10.34 -5.28
N THR A 81 -0.87 10.41 -4.32
CA THR A 81 -1.33 9.26 -3.51
C THR A 81 -1.95 8.18 -4.40
N TYR A 82 -2.75 8.56 -5.42
CA TYR A 82 -3.29 7.60 -6.39
C TYR A 82 -2.18 6.87 -7.16
N ILE A 83 -1.19 7.58 -7.69
CA ILE A 83 -0.03 6.99 -8.40
C ILE A 83 0.75 6.06 -7.46
N ARG A 84 1.06 6.52 -6.24
CA ARG A 84 1.78 5.73 -5.24
C ARG A 84 1.06 4.44 -4.88
N ALA A 85 -0.28 4.46 -4.84
CA ALA A 85 -1.09 3.27 -4.63
C ALA A 85 -0.91 2.23 -5.75
N LEU A 86 -0.80 2.68 -7.00
CA LEU A 86 -0.54 1.80 -8.14
C LEU A 86 0.88 1.22 -8.10
N VAL A 87 1.85 2.00 -7.65
CA VAL A 87 3.23 1.51 -7.40
C VAL A 87 3.24 0.48 -6.28
N ALA A 88 2.56 0.74 -5.16
CA ALA A 88 2.46 -0.20 -4.04
C ALA A 88 1.79 -1.53 -4.40
N GLY A 89 0.89 -1.51 -5.39
CA GLY A 89 0.24 -2.68 -5.96
C GLY A 89 1.05 -3.40 -7.04
N GLY A 90 2.19 -2.83 -7.47
CA GLY A 90 3.05 -3.42 -8.51
C GLY A 90 2.56 -3.18 -9.95
N LEU A 91 1.54 -2.31 -10.16
CA LEU A 91 1.02 -2.00 -11.49
C LEU A 91 1.90 -1.00 -12.25
N VAL A 92 2.56 -0.14 -11.51
CA VAL A 92 3.45 0.90 -12.05
C VAL A 92 4.77 0.81 -11.28
N ASP A 93 5.86 1.07 -11.96
CA ASP A 93 7.18 1.05 -11.32
C ASP A 93 7.55 2.44 -10.77
N ILE A 94 8.52 2.48 -9.86
CA ILE A 94 9.15 3.74 -9.44
C ILE A 94 9.96 4.33 -10.60
N GLU A 95 10.08 5.65 -10.64
CA GLU A 95 10.75 6.34 -11.73
C GLU A 95 12.25 6.02 -11.82
N ASN A 96 12.91 5.94 -10.66
CA ASN A 96 14.36 5.73 -10.57
C ASN A 96 14.76 4.31 -10.19
N ARG A 97 14.05 3.28 -10.70
CA ARG A 97 14.29 1.85 -10.41
C ARG A 97 15.75 1.45 -10.59
N GLU A 98 16.36 1.81 -11.71
CA GLU A 98 17.74 1.43 -12.03
C GLU A 98 18.76 2.02 -11.05
N ASP A 99 18.54 3.25 -10.58
CA ASP A 99 19.40 3.91 -9.60
C ASP A 99 19.33 3.20 -8.24
N VAL A 100 18.11 2.89 -7.79
CA VAL A 100 17.86 2.17 -6.54
C VAL A 100 18.48 0.76 -6.60
N GLU A 101 18.26 0.00 -7.66
CA GLU A 101 18.86 -1.32 -7.85
C GLU A 101 20.38 -1.26 -7.91
N THR A 102 20.94 -0.25 -8.58
CA THR A 102 22.40 -0.06 -8.65
C THR A 102 22.97 0.30 -7.28
N PHE A 103 22.27 1.10 -6.49
CA PHE A 103 22.64 1.42 -5.13
C PHE A 103 22.67 0.15 -4.25
N PHE A 104 21.59 -0.64 -4.24
CA PHE A 104 21.55 -1.88 -3.44
C PHE A 104 22.52 -2.95 -3.95
N ARG A 105 22.83 -3.01 -5.25
CA ARG A 105 23.88 -3.90 -5.78
C ARG A 105 25.26 -3.56 -5.22
N ARG A 106 25.52 -2.29 -4.89
CA ARG A 106 26.82 -1.83 -4.35
C ARG A 106 26.87 -1.84 -2.84
N GLN A 107 25.79 -1.50 -2.17
CA GLN A 107 25.75 -1.28 -0.74
C GLN A 107 25.02 -2.39 0.04
N GLY A 108 24.13 -3.11 -0.61
CA GLY A 108 23.41 -4.27 -0.09
C GLY A 108 24.15 -5.58 -0.30
N HIS A 109 23.45 -6.69 -0.08
CA HIS A 109 23.93 -8.07 -0.25
C HIS A 109 25.25 -8.38 0.51
N PRO A 110 25.34 -8.03 1.82
CA PRO A 110 26.54 -8.23 2.59
C PRO A 110 26.89 -9.72 2.68
N ASP A 111 28.17 -10.02 2.50
CA ASP A 111 28.72 -11.37 2.70
C ASP A 111 29.12 -11.52 4.17
N LEU A 112 28.21 -12.07 4.97
CA LEU A 112 28.41 -12.23 6.41
C LEU A 112 29.50 -13.24 6.71
N ASP A 113 29.71 -14.26 5.87
CA ASP A 113 30.77 -15.27 6.00
C ASP A 113 32.16 -14.66 5.74
N ALA A 114 32.19 -13.62 4.88
CA ALA A 114 33.42 -12.84 4.66
C ALA A 114 33.64 -11.74 5.73
N GLY A 115 32.77 -11.65 6.71
CA GLY A 115 32.86 -10.69 7.82
C GLY A 115 32.35 -9.29 7.51
N HIS A 116 31.51 -9.12 6.47
CA HIS A 116 30.83 -7.86 6.23
C HIS A 116 29.81 -7.61 7.34
N GLN A 117 29.61 -6.33 7.68
CA GLN A 117 28.55 -5.94 8.61
C GLN A 117 27.18 -6.23 8.01
N PRO A 118 26.20 -6.73 8.81
CA PRO A 118 24.81 -6.81 8.40
C PRO A 118 24.26 -5.44 8.03
N VAL A 119 23.30 -5.41 7.11
CA VAL A 119 22.62 -4.18 6.69
C VAL A 119 21.20 -4.18 7.24
N ALA A 120 20.84 -3.10 7.96
CA ALA A 120 19.48 -2.81 8.39
C ALA A 120 18.87 -1.72 7.48
N LEU A 121 17.63 -1.93 7.05
CA LEU A 121 16.89 -0.98 6.25
C LEU A 121 16.01 -0.11 7.15
N GLY A 122 16.24 1.19 7.13
CA GLY A 122 15.34 2.21 7.66
C GLY A 122 14.47 2.78 6.53
N ILE A 123 13.22 3.09 6.85
CA ILE A 123 12.23 3.57 5.89
C ILE A 123 11.55 4.78 6.50
N ASP A 124 11.59 5.88 5.77
CA ASP A 124 10.92 7.11 6.16
C ASP A 124 9.38 6.96 6.17
N THR A 125 8.71 7.76 6.99
CA THR A 125 7.25 7.79 7.19
C THR A 125 6.49 7.81 5.87
N ASN A 126 6.94 8.63 4.92
CA ASN A 126 6.29 8.83 3.63
C ASN A 126 6.40 7.65 2.64
N LEU A 127 7.24 6.65 2.92
CA LEU A 127 7.38 5.45 2.10
C LEU A 127 6.70 4.21 2.69
N LEU A 128 6.39 4.20 3.99
CA LEU A 128 5.82 3.03 4.66
C LEU A 128 4.45 2.62 4.10
N ALA A 129 3.59 3.58 3.78
CA ALA A 129 2.27 3.30 3.21
C ALA A 129 2.35 2.49 1.90
N TRP A 130 3.46 2.62 1.18
CA TRP A 130 3.64 2.09 -0.17
C TRP A 130 4.42 0.78 -0.23
N ARG A 131 4.68 0.13 0.91
CA ARG A 131 5.28 -1.20 0.99
C ARG A 131 6.61 -1.32 0.22
N MET A 132 7.46 -0.33 0.32
CA MET A 132 8.72 -0.29 -0.44
C MET A 132 9.61 -1.52 -0.29
N PRO A 133 9.69 -2.22 0.87
CA PRO A 133 10.43 -3.47 0.96
C PRO A 133 9.96 -4.56 -0.02
N ASP A 134 8.66 -4.65 -0.27
CA ASP A 134 8.11 -5.60 -1.25
C ASP A 134 8.28 -5.08 -2.68
N VAL A 135 7.98 -3.80 -2.94
CA VAL A 135 8.09 -3.15 -4.27
C VAL A 135 9.52 -3.19 -4.79
N LEU A 136 10.49 -2.92 -3.93
CA LEU A 136 11.92 -2.88 -4.27
C LEU A 136 12.62 -4.25 -4.11
N ARG A 137 11.88 -5.29 -3.73
CA ARG A 137 12.41 -6.64 -3.49
C ARG A 137 13.53 -6.67 -2.43
N LEU A 138 13.33 -5.94 -1.33
CA LEU A 138 14.29 -5.79 -0.25
C LEU A 138 13.96 -6.64 0.99
N ASP A 139 12.77 -7.27 1.07
CA ASP A 139 12.40 -8.13 2.21
C ASP A 139 13.34 -9.36 2.28
N PRO A 140 14.17 -9.49 3.33
CA PRO A 140 15.20 -10.53 3.41
C PRO A 140 14.64 -11.96 3.51
N GLU A 141 13.39 -12.12 3.92
CA GLU A 141 12.74 -13.44 3.97
C GLU A 141 12.21 -13.90 2.61
N ARG A 142 12.13 -12.99 1.63
CA ARG A 142 11.53 -13.26 0.32
C ARG A 142 12.51 -13.18 -0.84
N TYR A 143 13.56 -12.37 -0.69
CA TYR A 143 14.45 -12.05 -1.80
C TYR A 143 15.92 -12.27 -1.43
N SER A 144 16.66 -12.89 -2.36
CA SER A 144 18.10 -13.10 -2.28
C SER A 144 18.71 -13.06 -3.68
N ASP A 145 20.02 -12.83 -3.75
CA ASP A 145 20.79 -12.96 -4.99
C ASP A 145 21.09 -14.43 -5.34
N ASP A 146 21.74 -14.66 -6.47
CA ASP A 146 22.14 -16.00 -6.94
C ASP A 146 23.07 -16.75 -5.96
N LYS A 147 23.66 -16.05 -5.00
CA LYS A 147 24.51 -16.63 -3.94
C LYS A 147 23.74 -16.83 -2.62
N GLY A 148 22.44 -16.59 -2.61
CA GLY A 148 21.59 -16.69 -1.43
C GLY A 148 21.76 -15.55 -0.42
N ARG A 149 22.39 -14.42 -0.81
CA ARG A 149 22.54 -13.26 0.06
C ARG A 149 21.35 -12.33 -0.08
N SER A 150 20.73 -11.99 1.03
CA SER A 150 19.63 -11.03 1.06
C SER A 150 20.12 -9.60 0.78
N PRO A 151 19.32 -8.75 0.12
CA PRO A 151 19.68 -7.36 -0.15
C PRO A 151 19.96 -6.57 1.13
N VAL A 152 19.19 -6.85 2.19
CA VAL A 152 19.37 -6.36 3.55
C VAL A 152 19.21 -7.54 4.52
N ASN A 153 19.64 -7.40 5.78
CA ASN A 153 19.55 -8.49 6.76
C ASN A 153 18.46 -8.27 7.81
N GLY A 154 17.76 -7.16 7.74
CA GLY A 154 16.66 -6.81 8.62
C GLY A 154 16.23 -5.37 8.44
N PHE A 155 15.38 -4.92 9.36
CA PHE A 155 14.84 -3.56 9.37
C PHE A 155 15.20 -2.87 10.67
N ALA A 156 15.27 -1.55 10.61
CA ALA A 156 15.40 -0.67 11.78
C ALA A 156 14.33 0.42 11.68
N LEU A 157 13.55 0.62 12.73
CA LEU A 157 12.39 1.52 12.74
C LEU A 157 12.49 2.50 13.91
N ALA A 158 12.58 3.78 13.59
CA ALA A 158 12.55 4.85 14.59
C ALA A 158 11.14 5.02 15.18
N THR A 159 11.04 5.24 16.51
CA THR A 159 9.74 5.41 17.19
C THR A 159 9.03 6.68 16.78
N GLY A 160 9.77 7.73 16.43
CA GLY A 160 9.20 8.97 15.89
C GLY A 160 8.34 8.76 14.66
N ILE A 161 8.73 7.84 13.77
CA ILE A 161 7.94 7.43 12.60
C ILE A 161 6.57 6.84 13.03
N TYR A 162 6.53 6.01 14.07
CA TYR A 162 5.27 5.48 14.59
C TYR A 162 4.35 6.58 15.12
N GLU A 163 4.92 7.56 15.82
CA GLU A 163 4.16 8.68 16.36
C GLU A 163 3.58 9.56 15.25
N GLU A 164 4.35 9.84 14.21
CA GLU A 164 3.88 10.56 13.01
C GLU A 164 2.73 9.83 12.32
N LEU A 165 2.86 8.52 12.10
CA LEU A 165 1.80 7.71 11.50
C LEU A 165 0.56 7.62 12.38
N ASN A 166 0.72 7.52 13.70
CA ASN A 166 -0.39 7.40 14.63
C ASN A 166 -1.24 8.67 14.70
N TRP A 167 -0.66 9.85 14.39
CA TRP A 167 -1.43 11.08 14.28
C TRP A 167 -2.52 11.01 13.21
N HIS A 168 -2.29 10.29 12.12
CA HIS A 168 -3.29 10.08 11.05
C HIS A 168 -4.42 9.12 11.45
N TYR A 169 -4.33 8.44 12.59
CA TYR A 169 -5.34 7.50 13.08
C TYR A 169 -6.51 8.20 13.79
N ASN A 170 -6.95 9.35 13.27
CA ASN A 170 -8.09 10.07 13.79
C ASN A 170 -9.37 9.66 13.06
N HIS A 171 -10.47 9.55 13.82
CA HIS A 171 -11.78 9.26 13.26
C HIS A 171 -12.49 10.55 12.89
N TYR A 172 -13.13 10.54 11.73
CA TYR A 172 -13.90 11.66 11.20
C TYR A 172 -15.31 11.21 10.87
N GLU A 173 -16.26 12.13 10.95
CA GLU A 173 -17.62 11.91 10.46
C GLU A 173 -17.62 12.02 8.94
N THR A 174 -17.83 10.89 8.25
CA THR A 174 -17.86 10.81 6.78
C THR A 174 -19.28 10.71 6.23
N ARG A 175 -20.29 10.61 7.10
CA ARG A 175 -21.69 10.49 6.71
C ARG A 175 -22.18 11.67 5.89
N ALA A 176 -21.67 12.87 6.14
CA ALA A 176 -21.99 14.08 5.38
C ALA A 176 -21.57 14.00 3.90
N LEU A 177 -20.75 13.02 3.52
CA LEU A 177 -20.30 12.80 2.13
C LEU A 177 -21.23 11.89 1.32
N GLU A 178 -22.34 11.40 1.92
CA GLU A 178 -23.30 10.56 1.20
C GLU A 178 -23.94 11.28 -0.01
N ASP A 179 -24.11 12.59 0.07
CA ASP A 179 -24.66 13.39 -1.04
C ASP A 179 -23.69 13.45 -2.23
N ALA A 180 -22.38 13.44 -1.97
CA ALA A 180 -21.34 13.48 -3.01
C ALA A 180 -21.00 12.09 -3.54
N PHE A 181 -20.91 11.09 -2.66
CA PHE A 181 -20.34 9.78 -2.99
C PHE A 181 -21.36 8.64 -2.98
N GLY A 182 -22.60 8.92 -2.62
CA GLY A 182 -23.69 7.96 -2.57
C GLY A 182 -23.83 7.28 -1.20
N SER A 183 -24.96 6.60 -1.02
CA SER A 183 -25.41 6.04 0.26
C SER A 183 -24.46 4.97 0.85
N GLU A 184 -23.59 4.39 0.05
CA GLU A 184 -22.56 3.46 0.53
C GLU A 184 -21.62 4.12 1.54
N PHE A 185 -21.38 5.43 1.41
CA PHE A 185 -20.55 6.20 2.34
C PHE A 185 -21.13 6.33 3.75
N GLY A 186 -22.42 6.15 3.93
CA GLY A 186 -23.02 6.05 5.27
C GLY A 186 -22.49 4.89 6.13
N ARG A 187 -21.81 3.89 5.52
CA ARG A 187 -21.12 2.82 6.23
C ARG A 187 -19.76 3.23 6.78
N LEU A 188 -19.23 4.37 6.35
CA LEU A 188 -17.92 4.88 6.75
C LEU A 188 -17.99 5.83 7.95
N ASP A 189 -19.16 6.03 8.53
CA ASP A 189 -19.33 6.90 9.70
C ASP A 189 -18.32 6.58 10.81
N ASN A 190 -17.73 7.63 11.38
CA ASN A 190 -16.64 7.55 12.36
C ASN A 190 -15.34 6.88 11.85
N GLN A 191 -15.10 6.90 10.56
CA GLN A 191 -13.85 6.43 9.95
C GLN A 191 -13.01 7.62 9.46
N PRO A 192 -11.70 7.45 9.22
CA PRO A 192 -10.86 8.52 8.69
C PRO A 192 -11.32 9.00 7.32
N ALA A 193 -11.24 10.30 7.10
CA ALA A 193 -11.35 10.89 5.76
C ALA A 193 -10.19 10.42 4.86
N GLY A 194 -10.36 10.53 3.54
CA GLY A 194 -9.43 10.03 2.54
C GLY A 194 -8.00 10.50 2.73
N ALA A 195 -7.81 11.78 3.03
CA ALA A 195 -6.49 12.37 3.28
C ALA A 195 -5.69 11.71 4.43
N ASN A 196 -6.37 11.03 5.36
CA ASN A 196 -5.74 10.37 6.50
C ASN A 196 -5.67 8.84 6.35
N ARG A 197 -6.26 8.27 5.30
CA ARG A 197 -6.29 6.81 5.11
C ARG A 197 -4.93 6.25 4.70
N GLU A 198 -4.07 7.06 4.10
CA GLU A 198 -2.67 6.71 3.85
C GLU A 198 -1.93 6.35 5.14
N GLY A 199 -2.14 7.11 6.22
CA GLY A 199 -1.56 6.83 7.53
C GLY A 199 -1.89 5.43 8.07
N PHE A 200 -3.07 4.89 7.78
CA PHE A 200 -3.39 3.50 8.16
C PHE A 200 -2.54 2.47 7.42
N LEU A 201 -2.30 2.69 6.14
CA LEU A 201 -1.44 1.80 5.35
C LEU A 201 -0.01 1.82 5.91
N GLY A 202 0.52 3.01 6.22
CA GLY A 202 1.84 3.19 6.81
C GLY A 202 1.94 2.56 8.21
N LEU A 203 0.96 2.81 9.08
CA LEU A 203 0.92 2.25 10.44
C LEU A 203 0.84 0.72 10.42
N TYR A 204 0.07 0.16 9.49
CA TYR A 204 0.02 -1.27 9.30
C TYR A 204 1.40 -1.81 8.90
N GLU A 205 2.07 -1.18 7.93
CA GLU A 205 3.39 -1.63 7.45
C GLU A 205 4.45 -1.52 8.55
N TYR A 206 4.46 -0.44 9.32
CA TYR A 206 5.32 -0.29 10.48
C TYR A 206 5.17 -1.46 11.46
N ARG A 207 3.90 -1.78 11.82
CA ARG A 207 3.61 -2.91 12.72
C ARG A 207 4.02 -4.25 12.11
N ARG A 208 3.81 -4.44 10.80
CA ARG A 208 4.23 -5.67 10.10
C ARG A 208 5.76 -5.86 10.18
N LEU A 209 6.50 -4.81 9.92
CA LEU A 209 7.96 -4.87 9.99
C LEU A 209 8.43 -5.12 11.43
N ARG A 210 7.85 -4.42 12.40
CA ARG A 210 8.19 -4.60 13.81
C ARG A 210 7.84 -6.00 14.33
N ASP A 211 6.61 -6.45 14.14
CA ASP A 211 6.06 -7.62 14.81
C ASP A 211 6.29 -8.93 14.05
N HIS A 212 6.41 -8.88 12.73
CA HIS A 212 6.55 -10.06 11.88
C HIS A 212 7.91 -10.14 11.15
N ARG A 213 8.66 -9.05 11.09
CA ARG A 213 10.02 -9.01 10.54
C ARG A 213 11.05 -8.71 11.62
N TYR A 214 10.60 -8.61 12.87
CA TYR A 214 11.46 -8.39 14.04
C TYR A 214 12.42 -7.21 13.84
N ALA A 215 11.89 -6.12 13.29
CA ALA A 215 12.67 -4.90 13.09
C ALA A 215 13.24 -4.39 14.42
N ASP A 216 14.48 -3.96 14.41
CA ASP A 216 15.05 -3.26 15.55
C ASP A 216 14.28 -1.94 15.75
N THR A 217 13.91 -1.65 17.00
CA THR A 217 13.25 -0.40 17.35
C THR A 217 14.27 0.58 17.89
N ILE A 218 14.30 1.78 17.33
CA ILE A 218 15.23 2.87 17.69
C ILE A 218 14.42 3.99 18.32
N GLU A 219 14.75 4.36 19.56
CA GLU A 219 14.08 5.47 20.22
C GLU A 219 14.44 6.79 19.53
N SER A 220 13.43 7.58 19.18
CA SER A 220 13.59 8.92 18.60
C SER A 220 12.39 9.80 18.90
N GLU A 221 12.57 11.11 18.87
CA GLU A 221 11.47 12.06 18.76
C GLU A 221 10.95 12.10 17.32
N THR A 222 9.86 12.82 17.07
CA THR A 222 9.31 13.09 15.74
C THR A 222 10.14 14.15 15.00
N GLY A 223 10.05 14.14 13.67
CA GLY A 223 10.73 15.08 12.78
C GLY A 223 12.04 14.55 12.23
N ASP A 224 12.35 14.98 11.01
CA ASP A 224 13.44 14.44 10.18
C ASP A 224 14.79 14.45 10.88
N GLU A 225 15.16 15.58 11.53
CA GLU A 225 16.43 15.69 12.23
C GLU A 225 16.57 14.65 13.35
N ALA A 226 15.55 14.53 14.21
CA ALA A 226 15.58 13.61 15.35
C ALA A 226 15.58 12.14 14.87
N ILE A 227 14.85 11.83 13.82
CA ILE A 227 14.79 10.50 13.23
C ILE A 227 16.14 10.14 12.60
N VAL A 228 16.74 11.04 11.83
CA VAL A 228 18.05 10.82 11.18
C VAL A 228 19.16 10.68 12.22
N ASP A 229 19.18 11.53 13.25
CA ASP A 229 20.16 11.45 14.33
C ASP A 229 20.08 10.11 15.07
N ALA A 230 18.87 9.64 15.36
CA ALA A 230 18.69 8.32 15.99
C ALA A 230 19.22 7.17 15.09
N TYR A 231 19.02 7.24 13.80
CA TYR A 231 19.60 6.26 12.85
C TYR A 231 21.12 6.37 12.77
N ALA A 232 21.69 7.57 12.82
CA ALA A 232 23.14 7.77 12.81
C ALA A 232 23.80 7.23 14.09
N GLU A 233 23.21 7.44 15.26
CA GLU A 233 23.66 6.85 16.52
C GLU A 233 23.57 5.33 16.48
N TYR A 234 22.46 4.77 15.97
CA TYR A 234 22.30 3.34 15.83
C TYR A 234 23.32 2.72 14.87
N ASP A 235 23.64 3.37 13.73
CA ASP A 235 24.66 2.92 12.77
C ASP A 235 26.06 2.86 13.42
N GLN A 236 26.39 3.83 14.29
CA GLN A 236 27.67 3.89 14.99
C GLN A 236 27.76 2.89 16.14
N ASP A 237 26.70 2.74 16.93
CA ASP A 237 26.70 1.97 18.17
C ASP A 237 26.38 0.49 17.92
N SER A 238 25.62 0.16 16.90
CA SER A 238 25.30 -1.21 16.55
C SER A 238 26.38 -1.83 15.66
N ARG A 239 26.31 -3.16 15.51
CA ARG A 239 27.16 -3.87 14.54
C ARG A 239 26.51 -3.94 13.14
N LYS A 240 25.45 -3.20 12.92
CA LYS A 240 24.70 -3.17 11.66
C LYS A 240 24.93 -1.84 10.98
N ARG A 241 25.13 -1.86 9.69
CA ARG A 241 25.14 -0.65 8.87
C ARG A 241 23.72 -0.30 8.46
N VAL A 242 23.34 0.96 8.55
CA VAL A 242 21.99 1.44 8.17
C VAL A 242 21.98 1.92 6.72
N ILE A 243 20.90 1.58 6.00
CA ILE A 243 20.51 2.20 4.74
C ILE A 243 19.12 2.82 4.93
N LEU A 244 18.99 4.12 4.67
CA LEU A 244 17.71 4.83 4.73
C LEU A 244 17.09 4.98 3.35
N LEU A 245 15.77 4.82 3.27
CA LEU A 245 14.96 5.13 2.10
C LEU A 245 13.99 6.27 2.41
N SER A 246 13.94 7.26 1.53
CA SER A 246 12.93 8.32 1.55
C SER A 246 12.62 8.81 0.14
N ASN A 247 11.45 9.42 -0.06
CA ASN A 247 11.15 10.21 -1.24
C ASN A 247 11.31 11.71 -1.00
N ASP A 248 11.83 12.11 0.16
CA ASP A 248 12.18 13.48 0.49
C ASP A 248 13.69 13.71 0.33
N TYR A 249 14.07 14.64 -0.54
CA TYR A 249 15.47 15.01 -0.74
C TYR A 249 16.08 15.65 0.51
N GLY A 250 15.30 16.42 1.28
CA GLY A 250 15.77 17.02 2.53
C GLY A 250 16.19 15.97 3.54
N PHE A 251 15.36 14.94 3.74
CA PHE A 251 15.67 13.79 4.58
C PHE A 251 16.93 13.04 4.11
N ILE A 252 17.06 12.81 2.79
CA ILE A 252 18.22 12.14 2.21
C ILE A 252 19.51 12.93 2.42
N ASP A 253 19.45 14.24 2.27
CA ASP A 253 20.63 15.11 2.46
C ASP A 253 21.04 15.16 3.93
N LEU A 254 20.09 15.28 4.87
CA LEU A 254 20.35 15.17 6.31
C LEU A 254 21.02 13.83 6.67
N ALA A 255 20.49 12.72 6.16
CA ALA A 255 21.05 11.39 6.43
C ALA A 255 22.50 11.27 5.94
N ARG A 256 22.79 11.79 4.74
CA ARG A 256 24.16 11.77 4.18
C ARG A 256 25.13 12.68 4.96
N GLU A 257 24.66 13.85 5.39
CA GLU A 257 25.45 14.76 6.23
C GLU A 257 25.78 14.13 7.60
N SER A 258 24.88 13.33 8.15
CA SER A 258 25.07 12.55 9.37
C SER A 258 25.88 11.25 9.15
N GLY A 259 26.33 10.98 7.90
CA GLY A 259 27.17 9.83 7.56
C GLY A 259 26.40 8.51 7.33
N VAL A 260 25.07 8.54 7.33
CA VAL A 260 24.22 7.37 7.08
C VAL A 260 24.02 7.17 5.57
N LEU A 261 24.09 5.93 5.11
CA LEU A 261 23.77 5.62 3.70
C LEU A 261 22.28 5.88 3.44
N ALA A 262 21.98 6.66 2.40
CA ALA A 262 20.62 7.00 2.07
C ALA A 262 20.37 6.99 0.55
N GLN A 263 19.21 6.47 0.15
CA GLN A 263 18.78 6.38 -1.23
C GLN A 263 17.39 7.00 -1.41
N HIS A 264 17.31 7.96 -2.32
CA HIS A 264 16.05 8.58 -2.72
C HIS A 264 15.24 7.61 -3.59
N VAL A 265 13.92 7.54 -3.35
CA VAL A 265 12.93 6.81 -4.15
C VAL A 265 12.03 7.82 -4.83
N SER A 266 11.99 7.80 -6.17
CA SER A 266 11.20 8.70 -6.99
C SER A 266 9.95 8.01 -7.53
N PHE A 267 8.78 8.60 -7.30
CA PHE A 267 7.53 8.10 -7.87
C PHE A 267 7.31 8.73 -9.27
N PRO A 268 6.68 8.00 -10.21
CA PRO A 268 6.38 8.54 -11.52
C PRO A 268 5.34 9.67 -11.43
N VAL A 269 5.38 10.59 -12.36
CA VAL A 269 4.44 11.71 -12.46
C VAL A 269 3.20 11.37 -13.28
N ASP A 270 3.24 10.28 -14.04
CA ASP A 270 2.15 9.81 -14.89
C ASP A 270 2.09 8.27 -14.87
N ILE A 271 0.99 7.72 -15.35
CA ILE A 271 0.74 6.28 -15.41
C ILE A 271 0.55 5.81 -16.85
N PRO A 272 0.96 4.58 -17.19
CA PRO A 272 0.77 4.05 -18.53
C PRO A 272 -0.73 3.83 -18.82
N ARG A 273 -1.13 3.78 -20.10
CA ARG A 273 -2.52 3.51 -20.47
C ARG A 273 -2.98 2.10 -20.12
N LYS A 274 -2.05 1.15 -20.12
CA LYS A 274 -2.31 -0.26 -19.81
C LYS A 274 -1.04 -0.94 -19.30
N VAL A 275 -1.24 -1.96 -18.48
CA VAL A 275 -0.17 -2.85 -17.97
C VAL A 275 -0.64 -4.30 -18.01
N THR A 276 0.30 -5.23 -17.95
CA THR A 276 0.02 -6.66 -17.77
C THR A 276 0.55 -7.08 -16.41
N VAL A 277 -0.31 -7.70 -15.60
CA VAL A 277 -0.04 -8.03 -14.19
C VAL A 277 -0.61 -9.41 -13.85
N THR A 278 -0.25 -9.92 -12.69
CA THR A 278 -0.82 -11.13 -12.09
C THR A 278 -2.01 -10.80 -11.19
N TRP A 279 -2.83 -11.79 -10.85
CA TRP A 279 -3.89 -11.61 -9.86
C TRP A 279 -3.35 -11.31 -8.45
N ASP A 280 -2.13 -11.72 -8.14
CA ASP A 280 -1.49 -11.39 -6.86
C ASP A 280 -1.15 -9.89 -6.76
N GLU A 281 -0.74 -9.26 -7.86
CA GLU A 281 -0.56 -7.80 -7.94
C GLU A 281 -1.91 -7.08 -7.91
N LEU A 282 -2.93 -7.62 -8.57
CA LEU A 282 -4.29 -7.08 -8.52
C LEU A 282 -4.89 -7.08 -7.11
N GLN A 283 -4.65 -8.11 -6.30
CA GLN A 283 -5.15 -8.13 -4.92
C GLN A 283 -4.57 -6.97 -4.11
N ASP A 284 -3.31 -6.65 -4.32
CA ASP A 284 -2.63 -5.59 -3.58
C ASP A 284 -3.15 -4.21 -3.97
N VAL A 285 -3.31 -3.95 -5.27
CA VAL A 285 -3.87 -2.67 -5.72
C VAL A 285 -5.33 -2.51 -5.34
N LEU A 286 -6.17 -3.55 -5.50
CA LEU A 286 -7.58 -3.48 -5.12
C LEU A 286 -7.75 -3.24 -3.61
N TYR A 287 -6.90 -3.86 -2.78
CA TYR A 287 -6.89 -3.60 -1.36
C TYR A 287 -6.50 -2.14 -1.07
N THR A 288 -5.40 -1.67 -1.62
CA THR A 288 -4.86 -0.32 -1.37
C THR A 288 -5.84 0.77 -1.83
N LEU A 289 -6.36 0.65 -3.06
CA LEU A 289 -7.36 1.57 -3.57
C LEU A 289 -8.67 1.53 -2.76
N SER A 290 -9.12 0.33 -2.33
CA SER A 290 -10.31 0.24 -1.47
C SER A 290 -10.14 1.00 -0.15
N VAL A 291 -8.95 0.95 0.45
CA VAL A 291 -8.65 1.71 1.68
C VAL A 291 -8.64 3.21 1.39
N LEU A 292 -7.92 3.66 0.37
CA LEU A 292 -7.73 5.08 0.06
C LEU A 292 -9.04 5.75 -0.38
N PHE A 293 -9.82 5.10 -1.23
CA PHE A 293 -11.10 5.62 -1.70
C PHE A 293 -12.27 5.33 -0.74
N GLY A 294 -12.07 4.47 0.26
CA GLY A 294 -13.09 4.03 1.20
C GLY A 294 -14.06 3.01 0.61
N VAL A 295 -14.60 3.24 -0.57
CA VAL A 295 -15.55 2.37 -1.28
C VAL A 295 -15.14 2.21 -2.74
N LEU A 296 -15.15 0.97 -3.23
CA LEU A 296 -15.02 0.66 -4.66
C LEU A 296 -16.16 -0.26 -5.12
N ARG A 297 -16.73 0.03 -6.27
CA ARG A 297 -17.72 -0.81 -6.94
C ARG A 297 -17.06 -1.64 -8.03
N LEU A 298 -17.30 -2.94 -7.99
CA LEU A 298 -16.99 -3.89 -9.04
C LEU A 298 -18.30 -4.50 -9.57
N PRO A 299 -18.31 -5.16 -10.73
CA PRO A 299 -19.49 -5.91 -11.17
C PRO A 299 -20.00 -6.85 -10.08
N LYS A 300 -21.27 -6.70 -9.67
CA LYS A 300 -21.95 -7.49 -8.61
C LYS A 300 -21.36 -7.42 -7.22
N VAL A 301 -20.35 -6.60 -6.95
CA VAL A 301 -19.66 -6.51 -5.66
C VAL A 301 -19.34 -5.07 -5.32
N THR A 302 -19.46 -4.72 -4.03
CA THR A 302 -18.92 -3.47 -3.47
C THR A 302 -17.89 -3.81 -2.41
N LEU A 303 -16.72 -3.18 -2.48
CA LEU A 303 -15.62 -3.30 -1.53
C LEU A 303 -15.60 -2.07 -0.63
N TYR A 304 -15.45 -2.30 0.67
CA TYR A 304 -15.28 -1.26 1.67
C TYR A 304 -13.90 -1.44 2.32
N GLY A 305 -12.99 -0.54 2.06
CA GLY A 305 -11.66 -0.50 2.69
C GLY A 305 -11.73 0.02 4.11
N VAL A 306 -12.70 0.90 4.37
CA VAL A 306 -13.09 1.41 5.68
C VAL A 306 -14.59 1.18 5.87
N TRP A 307 -15.07 0.99 7.09
CA TRP A 307 -16.49 0.82 7.42
C TRP A 307 -16.73 1.00 8.92
N ASN A 308 -17.92 1.38 9.29
CA ASN A 308 -18.31 1.49 10.69
C ASN A 308 -18.13 0.14 11.40
N GLY A 309 -17.50 0.14 12.55
CA GLY A 309 -17.21 -1.06 13.33
C GLY A 309 -15.95 -1.81 12.93
N LYS A 310 -15.18 -1.34 11.95
CA LYS A 310 -13.83 -1.86 11.63
C LYS A 310 -12.94 -1.70 12.87
N SER A 311 -12.46 -2.82 13.40
CA SER A 311 -11.65 -2.88 14.62
C SER A 311 -10.15 -2.76 14.29
N GLY A 312 -9.31 -2.55 15.34
CA GLY A 312 -7.86 -2.60 15.21
C GLY A 312 -7.36 -3.93 14.62
N GLU A 313 -8.02 -5.06 14.96
CA GLU A 313 -7.70 -6.37 14.37
C GLU A 313 -8.00 -6.43 12.87
N ASP A 314 -9.07 -5.81 12.42
CA ASP A 314 -9.43 -5.79 11.01
C ASP A 314 -8.39 -5.01 10.19
N TRP A 315 -7.87 -3.92 10.75
CA TRP A 315 -6.75 -3.18 10.18
C TRP A 315 -5.46 -4.00 10.15
N GLN A 316 -5.09 -4.64 11.26
CA GLN A 316 -3.90 -5.50 11.36
C GLN A 316 -3.95 -6.70 10.41
N ARG A 317 -5.15 -7.26 10.18
CA ARG A 317 -5.38 -8.41 9.28
C ARG A 317 -5.66 -8.00 7.84
N ARG A 318 -5.54 -6.72 7.49
CA ARG A 318 -5.83 -6.19 6.15
C ARG A 318 -7.14 -6.71 5.59
N ARG A 319 -8.24 -6.52 6.31
CA ARG A 319 -9.56 -6.95 5.86
C ARG A 319 -10.30 -5.84 5.15
N LEU A 320 -11.05 -6.23 4.12
CA LEU A 320 -12.12 -5.45 3.50
C LEU A 320 -13.46 -5.96 4.00
N ASP A 321 -14.48 -5.09 4.07
CA ASP A 321 -15.85 -5.56 4.08
C ASP A 321 -16.37 -5.64 2.65
N VAL A 322 -17.01 -6.76 2.30
CA VAL A 322 -17.44 -7.07 0.94
C VAL A 322 -18.95 -7.30 0.92
N ASP A 323 -19.64 -6.52 0.10
CA ASP A 323 -21.05 -6.72 -0.19
C ASP A 323 -21.25 -7.34 -1.57
N CYS A 324 -21.68 -8.60 -1.58
CA CYS A 324 -21.95 -9.35 -2.82
C CYS A 324 -23.44 -9.22 -3.17
N ARG A 325 -23.72 -8.51 -4.25
CA ARG A 325 -25.09 -8.34 -4.80
C ARG A 325 -25.55 -9.57 -5.61
N SER A 326 -24.66 -10.54 -5.84
CA SER A 326 -24.97 -11.84 -6.49
C SER A 326 -24.78 -12.97 -5.48
N GLU A 327 -25.80 -13.81 -5.30
CA GLU A 327 -25.71 -14.98 -4.41
C GLU A 327 -24.69 -16.00 -4.93
N ASN A 328 -24.63 -16.22 -6.24
CA ASN A 328 -23.66 -17.14 -6.84
C ASN A 328 -22.21 -16.72 -6.55
N VAL A 329 -21.88 -15.42 -6.70
CA VAL A 329 -20.54 -14.90 -6.36
C VAL A 329 -20.26 -15.09 -4.86
N ARG A 330 -21.26 -14.83 -4.02
CA ARG A 330 -21.15 -14.99 -2.56
C ARG A 330 -20.89 -16.44 -2.16
N GLU A 331 -21.62 -17.39 -2.74
CA GLU A 331 -21.45 -18.80 -2.44
C GLU A 331 -20.09 -19.34 -2.92
N LYS A 332 -19.66 -18.97 -4.12
CA LYS A 332 -18.34 -19.36 -4.63
C LYS A 332 -17.21 -18.80 -3.75
N LEU A 333 -17.27 -17.53 -3.40
CA LEU A 333 -16.29 -16.90 -2.52
C LEU A 333 -16.25 -17.59 -1.14
N ARG A 334 -17.39 -17.93 -0.56
CA ARG A 334 -17.46 -18.67 0.72
C ARG A 334 -16.82 -20.04 0.62
N ARG A 335 -17.12 -20.79 -0.46
CA ARG A 335 -16.57 -22.13 -0.72
C ARG A 335 -15.05 -22.06 -0.85
N ASP A 336 -14.53 -21.17 -1.70
CA ASP A 336 -13.10 -21.08 -1.97
C ASP A 336 -12.32 -20.68 -0.70
N ARG A 337 -12.87 -19.77 0.12
CA ARG A 337 -12.31 -19.45 1.44
C ARG A 337 -12.31 -20.64 2.41
N ALA A 338 -13.38 -21.44 2.44
CA ALA A 338 -13.44 -22.61 3.31
C ALA A 338 -12.36 -23.63 2.91
N ILE A 339 -12.17 -23.90 1.62
CA ILE A 339 -11.13 -24.80 1.10
C ILE A 339 -9.73 -24.30 1.53
N THR A 340 -9.46 -23.00 1.35
CA THR A 340 -8.16 -22.44 1.74
C THR A 340 -7.93 -22.55 3.26
N ALA A 341 -8.94 -22.25 4.08
CA ALA A 341 -8.82 -22.36 5.53
C ALA A 341 -8.57 -23.81 6.00
N GLU A 342 -9.20 -24.81 5.36
CA GLU A 342 -8.92 -26.22 5.64
C GLU A 342 -7.49 -26.60 5.26
N TYR A 343 -7.01 -26.12 4.12
CA TYR A 343 -5.63 -26.39 3.69
C TYR A 343 -4.58 -25.74 4.63
N GLU A 344 -4.81 -24.51 5.08
CA GLU A 344 -3.93 -23.81 6.01
C GLU A 344 -3.90 -24.48 7.40
N ALA A 345 -5.03 -25.00 7.84
CA ALA A 345 -5.12 -25.73 9.11
C ALA A 345 -4.39 -27.09 9.11
N THR A 346 -4.04 -27.62 7.94
CA THR A 346 -3.32 -28.90 7.78
C THR A 346 -1.80 -28.74 7.62
N LYS A 347 -1.31 -27.51 7.50
CA LYS A 347 0.11 -27.16 7.49
C LYS A 347 0.64 -26.86 8.89
#